data_be790cd34b49bbdc46f407f243607721
#
_entry.id   be790cd34b49bbdc46f407f243607721
#
_cell.length_a   1.000
_cell.length_b   1.000
_cell.length_c   1.000
_cell.angle_alpha   90.00
_cell.angle_beta   90.00
_cell.angle_gamma   90.00
#
_symmetry.space_group_name_H-M   'P 1'
#
loop_
_entity.id
_entity.type
_entity.pdbx_description
1 polymer ?
#
loop_
_entity_poly.entity_id
_entity_poly.type
_entity_poly.pdbx_seq_one_letter_code
_entity_poly.pdbx_strand_id
1 'polypeptide(L)'
;SFGQILKAWSPFLILTVLVTIWTLKPFKALFAVGGALESWVLYFAIPHLDQLVIKVAPIVLNPTPIAAIYKLDPVSATGTAIFFSALISMLVLRIDVKTGLTTLRDTLIELKLPILSIGMVLAFAFVTNYSGMSSTLALVLAGTGVLFPFFSPFLGWLGVFLTGSDTSSNALFSSLQATTAHQI
;
A
#
# COMPACT_ATOMS: atom_id res chain seq x y z
N SER A 1 36.96 14.33 4.82
CA SER A 1 37.46 13.78 3.53
C SER A 1 36.28 13.22 2.74
N PHE A 2 36.43 13.06 1.41
CA PHE A 2 35.39 12.50 0.55
C PHE A 2 34.88 11.15 1.05
N GLY A 3 35.76 10.29 1.58
CA GLY A 3 35.37 9.01 2.16
C GLY A 3 34.47 9.12 3.42
N GLN A 4 34.62 10.16 4.21
CA GLN A 4 33.75 10.41 5.37
C GLN A 4 32.35 10.85 4.92
N ILE A 5 32.28 11.68 3.88
CA ILE A 5 31.01 12.09 3.28
C ILE A 5 30.28 10.86 2.71
N LEU A 6 30.98 10.04 1.92
CA LEU A 6 30.41 8.83 1.33
C LEU A 6 29.92 7.86 2.41
N LYS A 7 30.68 7.71 3.50
CA LYS A 7 30.26 6.86 4.64
C LYS A 7 29.03 7.42 5.34
N ALA A 8 28.92 8.73 5.52
CA ALA A 8 27.75 9.37 6.12
C ALA A 8 26.49 9.22 5.24
N TRP A 9 26.66 9.24 3.92
CA TRP A 9 25.57 9.08 2.95
C TRP A 9 25.24 7.62 2.62
N SER A 10 26.08 6.67 3.06
CA SER A 10 25.91 5.25 2.71
C SER A 10 24.50 4.69 3.03
N PRO A 11 23.81 5.01 4.14
CA PRO A 11 22.47 4.47 4.39
C PRO A 11 21.47 4.89 3.32
N PHE A 12 21.52 6.15 2.85
CA PHE A 12 20.63 6.64 1.81
C PHE A 12 20.92 5.99 0.45
N LEU A 13 22.20 5.81 0.12
CA LEU A 13 22.61 5.14 -1.11
C LEU A 13 22.18 3.67 -1.12
N ILE A 14 22.40 2.93 -0.01
CA ILE A 14 21.98 1.54 0.16
C ILE A 14 20.48 1.44 0.03
N LEU A 15 19.73 2.31 0.72
CA LEU A 15 18.27 2.35 0.64
C LEU A 15 17.80 2.56 -0.79
N THR A 16 18.34 3.56 -1.49
CA THR A 16 17.96 3.87 -2.87
C THR A 16 18.21 2.67 -3.80
N VAL A 17 19.38 2.05 -3.70
CA VAL A 17 19.72 0.88 -4.53
C VAL A 17 18.78 -0.28 -4.27
N LEU A 18 18.56 -0.64 -2.99
CA LEU A 18 17.70 -1.77 -2.64
C LEU A 18 16.24 -1.52 -3.03
N VAL A 19 15.69 -0.36 -2.72
CA VAL A 19 14.31 -0.04 -3.10
C VAL A 19 14.17 -0.02 -4.63
N THR A 20 15.16 0.49 -5.36
CA THR A 20 15.16 0.43 -6.82
C THR A 20 15.11 -1.01 -7.32
N ILE A 21 15.97 -1.90 -6.80
CA ILE A 21 15.96 -3.32 -7.18
C ILE A 21 14.58 -3.96 -6.91
N TRP A 22 14.01 -3.72 -5.72
CA TRP A 22 12.71 -4.26 -5.32
C TRP A 22 11.53 -3.74 -6.15
N THR A 23 11.67 -2.56 -6.76
CA THR A 23 10.62 -1.98 -7.62
C THR A 23 10.76 -2.37 -9.08
N LEU A 24 11.89 -2.95 -9.50
CA LEU A 24 12.09 -3.38 -10.88
C LEU A 24 11.07 -4.45 -11.29
N LYS A 25 10.52 -4.30 -12.50
CA LYS A 25 9.59 -5.28 -13.08
C LYS A 25 10.15 -6.72 -13.11
N PRO A 26 11.42 -6.97 -13.51
CA PRO A 26 12.00 -8.31 -13.49
C PRO A 26 12.03 -8.92 -12.08
N PHE A 27 12.36 -8.13 -11.05
CA PHE A 27 12.37 -8.61 -9.67
C PHE A 27 10.97 -8.99 -9.21
N LYS A 28 9.98 -8.15 -9.43
CA LYS A 28 8.57 -8.44 -9.09
C LYS A 28 8.01 -9.64 -9.85
N ALA A 29 8.43 -9.84 -11.09
CA ALA A 29 8.01 -10.98 -11.91
C ALA A 29 8.44 -12.34 -11.32
N LEU A 30 9.51 -12.39 -10.51
CA LEU A 30 9.91 -13.62 -9.81
C LEU A 30 8.86 -14.11 -8.82
N PHE A 31 8.08 -13.19 -8.23
CA PHE A 31 7.04 -13.45 -7.23
C PHE A 31 5.62 -13.41 -7.81
N ALA A 32 5.48 -13.19 -9.10
CA ALA A 32 4.19 -13.23 -9.79
C ALA A 32 3.75 -14.69 -10.02
N VAL A 33 2.50 -14.88 -10.37
CA VAL A 33 1.96 -16.20 -10.76
C VAL A 33 2.78 -16.76 -11.93
N GLY A 34 3.32 -17.96 -11.78
CA GLY A 34 4.26 -18.58 -12.71
C GLY A 34 5.71 -18.16 -12.56
N GLY A 35 6.05 -17.30 -11.60
CA GLY A 35 7.43 -16.90 -11.29
C GLY A 35 8.20 -17.92 -10.46
N ALA A 36 9.54 -17.88 -10.52
CA ALA A 36 10.40 -18.83 -9.83
C ALA A 36 10.26 -18.82 -8.30
N LEU A 37 9.80 -17.72 -7.71
CA LEU A 37 9.64 -17.53 -6.27
C LEU A 37 8.16 -17.33 -5.88
N GLU A 38 7.22 -17.79 -6.69
CA GLU A 38 5.78 -17.71 -6.40
C GLU A 38 5.42 -18.38 -5.07
N SER A 39 6.09 -19.45 -4.70
CA SER A 39 5.87 -20.18 -3.43
C SER A 39 6.09 -19.35 -2.16
N TRP A 40 6.78 -18.20 -2.27
CA TRP A 40 6.99 -17.26 -1.17
C TRP A 40 5.83 -16.28 -1.00
N VAL A 41 4.85 -16.33 -1.90
CA VAL A 41 3.63 -15.51 -1.83
C VAL A 41 2.46 -16.40 -1.42
N LEU A 42 1.81 -16.04 -0.34
CA LEU A 42 0.67 -16.78 0.18
C LEU A 42 -0.63 -16.00 -0.12
N TYR A 43 -1.63 -16.71 -0.61
CA TYR A 43 -2.94 -16.16 -0.91
C TYR A 43 -3.97 -16.78 0.05
N PHE A 44 -4.68 -15.92 0.78
CA PHE A 44 -5.73 -16.33 1.70
C PHE A 44 -7.06 -15.75 1.23
N ALA A 45 -7.97 -16.60 0.74
CA ALA A 45 -9.35 -16.19 0.52
C ALA A 45 -10.02 -15.93 1.89
N ILE A 46 -10.67 -14.79 2.04
CA ILE A 46 -11.31 -14.41 3.30
C ILE A 46 -12.64 -15.18 3.39
N PRO A 47 -12.79 -16.07 4.37
CA PRO A 47 -14.02 -16.85 4.53
C PRO A 47 -15.24 -15.95 4.66
N HIS A 48 -16.35 -16.34 4.04
CA HIS A 48 -17.64 -15.62 4.06
C HIS A 48 -17.60 -14.20 3.43
N LEU A 49 -16.55 -13.87 2.66
CA LEU A 49 -16.47 -12.61 1.95
C LEU A 49 -16.07 -12.80 0.48
N ASP A 50 -15.11 -13.70 0.21
CA ASP A 50 -14.60 -13.92 -1.14
C ASP A 50 -15.71 -14.39 -2.08
N GLN A 51 -15.87 -13.69 -3.21
CA GLN A 51 -16.87 -13.93 -4.26
C GLN A 51 -18.35 -13.81 -3.80
N LEU A 52 -18.62 -13.45 -2.55
CA LEU A 52 -20.00 -13.33 -2.04
C LEU A 52 -20.55 -11.91 -2.19
N VAL A 53 -19.72 -10.91 -2.26
CA VAL A 53 -20.12 -9.53 -2.57
C VAL A 53 -20.14 -9.38 -4.09
N ILE A 54 -21.29 -9.00 -4.65
CA ILE A 54 -21.50 -8.90 -6.09
C ILE A 54 -21.78 -7.44 -6.45
N LYS A 55 -21.02 -6.88 -7.37
CA LYS A 55 -21.34 -5.61 -8.00
C LYS A 55 -22.45 -5.84 -9.01
N VAL A 56 -23.44 -4.94 -9.02
CA VAL A 56 -24.60 -5.00 -9.93
C VAL A 56 -24.81 -3.63 -10.61
N ALA A 57 -25.75 -3.58 -11.54
CA ALA A 57 -26.15 -2.31 -12.16
C ALA A 57 -26.62 -1.29 -11.08
N PRO A 58 -26.34 0.00 -11.24
CA PRO A 58 -25.72 0.64 -12.39
C PRO A 58 -24.18 0.66 -12.33
N ILE A 59 -23.53 0.13 -11.30
CA ILE A 59 -22.07 0.18 -11.13
C ILE A 59 -21.34 -0.63 -12.22
N VAL A 60 -21.89 -1.80 -12.56
CA VAL A 60 -21.41 -2.67 -13.65
C VAL A 60 -22.60 -3.19 -14.46
N LEU A 61 -22.41 -3.40 -15.75
CA LEU A 61 -23.49 -3.90 -16.64
C LEU A 61 -23.87 -5.34 -16.30
N ASN A 62 -22.87 -6.18 -16.02
CA ASN A 62 -23.09 -7.58 -15.66
C ASN A 62 -22.69 -7.80 -14.19
N PRO A 63 -23.48 -8.58 -13.42
CA PRO A 63 -23.13 -8.92 -12.06
C PRO A 63 -21.73 -9.51 -11.98
N THR A 64 -20.86 -8.89 -11.18
CA THR A 64 -19.45 -9.27 -11.07
C THR A 64 -19.10 -9.49 -9.60
N PRO A 65 -18.72 -10.71 -9.21
CA PRO A 65 -18.25 -11.00 -7.87
C PRO A 65 -16.95 -10.26 -7.55
N ILE A 66 -16.80 -9.82 -6.31
CA ILE A 66 -15.58 -9.18 -5.84
C ILE A 66 -14.70 -10.22 -5.16
N ALA A 67 -13.46 -10.36 -5.62
CA ALA A 67 -12.49 -11.20 -4.94
C ALA A 67 -12.06 -10.55 -3.61
N ALA A 68 -12.09 -11.33 -2.53
CA ALA A 68 -11.58 -10.93 -1.21
C ALA A 68 -10.43 -11.85 -0.82
N ILE A 69 -9.31 -11.72 -1.52
CA ILE A 69 -8.11 -12.51 -1.34
C ILE A 69 -7.03 -11.64 -0.71
N TYR A 70 -6.57 -12.02 0.48
CA TYR A 70 -5.42 -11.39 1.11
C TYR A 70 -4.14 -11.99 0.56
N LYS A 71 -3.30 -11.16 -0.04
CA LYS A 71 -1.98 -11.54 -0.53
C LYS A 71 -0.94 -11.24 0.53
N LEU A 72 -0.38 -12.26 1.15
CA LEU A 72 0.77 -12.14 2.04
C LEU A 72 2.07 -12.33 1.25
N ASP A 73 2.80 -11.26 1.06
CA ASP A 73 4.00 -11.19 0.24
C ASP A 73 5.14 -10.53 1.04
N PRO A 74 5.73 -11.27 1.98
CA PRO A 74 6.72 -10.70 2.89
C PRO A 74 8.06 -10.40 2.20
N VAL A 75 8.40 -11.09 1.13
CA VAL A 75 9.73 -10.99 0.51
C VAL A 75 9.77 -9.89 -0.54
N SER A 76 8.77 -9.80 -1.44
CA SER A 76 8.75 -8.78 -2.49
C SER A 76 8.18 -7.43 -2.03
N ALA A 77 7.71 -7.34 -0.78
CA ALA A 77 7.25 -6.09 -0.18
C ALA A 77 8.39 -5.08 -0.05
N THR A 78 8.12 -3.82 -0.37
CA THR A 78 9.13 -2.74 -0.27
C THR A 78 9.67 -2.56 1.15
N GLY A 79 8.86 -2.85 2.17
CA GLY A 79 9.29 -2.85 3.57
C GLY A 79 10.46 -3.79 3.86
N THR A 80 10.55 -4.91 3.16
CA THR A 80 11.65 -5.87 3.27
C THR A 80 12.95 -5.29 2.70
N ALA A 81 12.88 -4.54 1.59
CA ALA A 81 14.03 -3.81 1.06
C ALA A 81 14.55 -2.78 2.08
N ILE A 82 13.63 -2.05 2.74
CA ILE A 82 13.99 -1.06 3.78
C ILE A 82 14.65 -1.77 4.96
N PHE A 83 14.10 -2.90 5.41
CA PHE A 83 14.67 -3.68 6.50
C PHE A 83 16.08 -4.18 6.18
N PHE A 84 16.32 -4.76 5.00
CA PHE A 84 17.65 -5.15 4.56
C PHE A 84 18.60 -3.95 4.42
N SER A 85 18.10 -2.80 3.95
CA SER A 85 18.88 -1.57 3.91
C SER A 85 19.37 -1.15 5.30
N ALA A 86 18.53 -1.26 6.32
CA ALA A 86 18.93 -0.98 7.70
C ALA A 86 20.01 -1.95 8.18
N LEU A 87 19.87 -3.26 7.93
CA LEU A 87 20.86 -4.25 8.32
C LEU A 87 22.23 -4.03 7.63
N ILE A 88 22.22 -3.77 6.32
CA ILE A 88 23.45 -3.50 5.56
C ILE A 88 24.09 -2.19 6.05
N SER A 89 23.29 -1.16 6.32
CA SER A 89 23.77 0.10 6.86
C SER A 89 24.44 -0.06 8.23
N MET A 90 23.87 -0.92 9.10
CA MET A 90 24.50 -1.25 10.39
C MET A 90 25.88 -1.88 10.19
N LEU A 91 26.04 -2.80 9.23
CA LEU A 91 27.32 -3.43 8.92
C LEU A 91 28.35 -2.43 8.39
N VAL A 92 27.95 -1.58 7.43
CA VAL A 92 28.81 -0.57 6.81
C VAL A 92 29.27 0.48 7.82
N LEU A 93 28.38 0.89 8.72
CA LEU A 93 28.66 1.89 9.75
C LEU A 93 29.31 1.26 10.99
N ARG A 94 29.39 -0.09 11.05
CA ARG A 94 29.90 -0.85 12.19
C ARG A 94 29.14 -0.58 13.49
N ILE A 95 27.82 -0.50 13.39
CA ILE A 95 26.92 -0.37 14.55
C ILE A 95 26.80 -1.74 15.20
N ASP A 96 26.94 -1.81 16.51
CA ASP A 96 26.80 -3.06 17.25
C ASP A 96 25.33 -3.55 17.27
N VAL A 97 25.16 -4.85 17.37
CA VAL A 97 23.84 -5.50 17.32
C VAL A 97 22.95 -5.03 18.46
N LYS A 98 23.52 -4.79 19.66
CA LYS A 98 22.75 -4.30 20.81
C LYS A 98 22.13 -2.93 20.53
N THR A 99 22.89 -2.00 19.97
CA THR A 99 22.39 -0.68 19.56
C THR A 99 21.30 -0.82 18.50
N GLY A 100 21.52 -1.68 17.50
CA GLY A 100 20.52 -1.94 16.45
C GLY A 100 19.20 -2.48 17.01
N LEU A 101 19.25 -3.46 17.92
CA LEU A 101 18.05 -4.01 18.55
C LEU A 101 17.34 -2.99 19.45
N THR A 102 18.11 -2.19 20.19
CA THR A 102 17.52 -1.11 21.00
C THR A 102 16.80 -0.10 20.13
N THR A 103 17.44 0.36 19.05
CA THR A 103 16.83 1.28 18.10
C THR A 103 15.57 0.69 17.47
N LEU A 104 15.59 -0.59 17.06
CA LEU A 104 14.41 -1.25 16.53
C LEU A 104 13.26 -1.27 17.55
N ARG A 105 13.54 -1.65 18.78
CA ARG A 105 12.55 -1.65 19.88
C ARG A 105 11.95 -0.25 20.09
N ASP A 106 12.80 0.76 20.18
CA ASP A 106 12.36 2.13 20.41
C ASP A 106 11.52 2.67 19.25
N THR A 107 11.92 2.36 18.01
CA THR A 107 11.14 2.66 16.79
C THR A 107 9.77 1.99 16.84
N LEU A 108 9.68 0.70 17.22
CA LEU A 108 8.39 0.02 17.33
C LEU A 108 7.49 0.62 18.41
N ILE A 109 8.07 1.09 19.52
CA ILE A 109 7.33 1.77 20.58
C ILE A 109 6.79 3.13 20.09
N GLU A 110 7.59 3.89 19.37
CA GLU A 110 7.18 5.17 18.78
C GLU A 110 6.09 4.99 17.70
N LEU A 111 6.25 3.97 16.85
CA LEU A 111 5.34 3.73 15.73
C LEU A 111 4.04 2.99 16.10
N LYS A 112 3.87 2.54 17.34
CA LYS A 112 2.67 1.76 17.74
C LYS A 112 1.34 2.46 17.42
N LEU A 113 1.24 3.75 17.69
CA LEU A 113 0.02 4.52 17.40
C LEU A 113 -0.15 4.81 15.90
N PRO A 114 0.89 5.26 15.15
CA PRO A 114 0.83 5.33 13.69
C PRO A 114 0.43 4.02 13.03
N ILE A 115 0.99 2.88 13.44
CA ILE A 115 0.64 1.55 12.90
C ILE A 115 -0.84 1.23 13.15
N LEU A 116 -1.32 1.45 14.38
CA LEU A 116 -2.73 1.26 14.71
C LEU A 116 -3.63 2.16 13.87
N SER A 117 -3.29 3.44 13.76
CA SER A 117 -4.05 4.41 12.96
C SER A 117 -4.14 4.01 11.50
N ILE A 118 -3.01 3.63 10.87
CA ILE A 118 -2.98 3.15 9.49
C ILE A 118 -3.83 1.88 9.34
N GLY A 119 -3.70 0.94 10.29
CA GLY A 119 -4.51 -0.28 10.29
C GLY A 119 -6.02 0.00 10.33
N MET A 120 -6.45 0.94 11.16
CA MET A 120 -7.87 1.33 11.25
C MET A 120 -8.36 2.04 9.98
N VAL A 121 -7.54 2.91 9.38
CA VAL A 121 -7.88 3.57 8.11
C VAL A 121 -8.03 2.54 6.99
N LEU A 122 -7.12 1.57 6.89
CA LEU A 122 -7.21 0.48 5.92
C LEU A 122 -8.44 -0.40 6.17
N ALA A 123 -8.72 -0.75 7.43
CA ALA A 123 -9.93 -1.50 7.78
C ALA A 123 -11.20 -0.76 7.36
N PHE A 124 -11.28 0.55 7.63
CA PHE A 124 -12.39 1.39 7.18
C PHE A 124 -12.50 1.42 5.64
N ALA A 125 -11.38 1.54 4.92
CA ALA A 125 -11.37 1.51 3.45
C ALA A 125 -11.93 0.18 2.90
N PHE A 126 -11.54 -0.96 3.48
CA PHE A 126 -12.09 -2.26 3.09
C PHE A 126 -13.58 -2.37 3.41
N VAL A 127 -14.01 -1.96 4.60
CA VAL A 127 -15.43 -1.97 4.98
C VAL A 127 -16.26 -1.12 4.00
N THR A 128 -15.84 0.09 3.67
CA THR A 128 -16.57 0.97 2.74
C THR A 128 -16.62 0.41 1.32
N ASN A 129 -15.56 -0.26 0.88
CA ASN A 129 -15.53 -0.86 -0.45
C ASN A 129 -16.40 -2.12 -0.54
N TYR A 130 -16.34 -3.04 0.44
CA TYR A 130 -17.13 -4.26 0.43
C TYR A 130 -18.60 -4.04 0.81
N SER A 131 -18.92 -3.03 1.61
CA SER A 131 -20.32 -2.67 1.93
C SER A 131 -21.06 -1.96 0.81
N GLY A 132 -20.36 -1.53 -0.26
CA GLY A 132 -20.94 -0.77 -1.35
C GLY A 132 -21.08 0.74 -1.07
N MET A 133 -20.66 1.23 0.10
CA MET A 133 -20.70 2.66 0.43
C MET A 133 -19.92 3.51 -0.58
N SER A 134 -18.69 3.06 -0.92
CA SER A 134 -17.86 3.72 -1.95
C SER A 134 -18.58 3.76 -3.29
N SER A 135 -19.23 2.69 -3.69
CA SER A 135 -19.98 2.62 -4.96
C SER A 135 -21.21 3.54 -4.96
N THR A 136 -21.95 3.60 -3.85
CA THR A 136 -23.10 4.50 -3.71
C THR A 136 -22.66 5.97 -3.79
N LEU A 137 -21.60 6.34 -3.09
CA LEU A 137 -21.06 7.69 -3.14
C LEU A 137 -20.51 8.04 -4.53
N ALA A 138 -19.91 7.07 -5.22
CA ALA A 138 -19.44 7.25 -6.60
C ALA A 138 -20.59 7.58 -7.56
N LEU A 139 -21.76 6.97 -7.41
CA LEU A 139 -22.94 7.28 -8.20
C LEU A 139 -23.46 8.70 -7.94
N VAL A 140 -23.40 9.16 -6.70
CA VAL A 140 -23.77 10.54 -6.36
C VAL A 140 -22.79 11.52 -7.03
N LEU A 141 -21.50 11.25 -6.97
CA LEU A 141 -20.46 12.07 -7.59
C LEU A 141 -20.53 12.02 -9.13
N ALA A 142 -20.94 10.91 -9.72
CA ALA A 142 -21.16 10.81 -11.17
C ALA A 142 -22.24 11.78 -11.65
N GLY A 143 -23.19 12.16 -10.79
CA GLY A 143 -24.16 13.22 -11.07
C GLY A 143 -23.55 14.60 -11.37
N THR A 144 -22.27 14.83 -11.02
CA THR A 144 -21.55 16.07 -11.39
C THR A 144 -21.08 16.06 -12.85
N GLY A 145 -21.15 14.89 -13.53
CA GLY A 145 -20.84 14.72 -14.95
C GLY A 145 -19.43 15.22 -15.29
N VAL A 146 -19.33 16.01 -16.33
CA VAL A 146 -18.05 16.54 -16.88
C VAL A 146 -17.28 17.42 -15.89
N LEU A 147 -17.86 17.84 -14.77
CA LEU A 147 -17.16 18.60 -13.72
C LEU A 147 -16.37 17.68 -12.76
N PHE A 148 -16.64 16.38 -12.75
CA PHE A 148 -15.95 15.47 -11.85
C PHE A 148 -14.42 15.46 -12.00
N PRO A 149 -13.80 15.47 -13.20
CA PRO A 149 -12.36 15.55 -13.33
C PRO A 149 -11.74 16.78 -12.64
N PHE A 150 -12.48 17.90 -12.59
CA PHE A 150 -12.05 19.09 -11.86
C PHE A 150 -12.12 18.87 -10.33
N PHE A 151 -13.14 18.19 -9.82
CA PHE A 151 -13.31 17.97 -8.38
C PHE A 151 -12.51 16.77 -7.85
N SER A 152 -12.14 15.82 -8.70
CA SER A 152 -11.43 14.60 -8.30
C SER A 152 -10.11 14.84 -7.53
N PRO A 153 -9.24 15.81 -7.93
CA PRO A 153 -8.05 16.14 -7.16
C PRO A 153 -8.33 16.63 -5.74
N PHE A 154 -9.46 17.32 -5.53
CA PHE A 154 -9.86 17.79 -4.19
C PHE A 154 -10.23 16.62 -3.27
N LEU A 155 -10.83 15.55 -3.80
CA LEU A 155 -11.05 14.31 -3.03
C LEU A 155 -9.74 13.66 -2.61
N GLY A 156 -8.76 13.58 -3.50
CA GLY A 156 -7.42 13.10 -3.18
C GLY A 156 -6.75 13.97 -2.12
N TRP A 157 -6.80 15.28 -2.29
CA TRP A 157 -6.25 16.25 -1.32
C TRP A 157 -6.92 16.13 0.05
N LEU A 158 -8.25 16.05 0.12
CA LEU A 158 -8.97 15.82 1.37
C LEU A 158 -8.56 14.51 2.03
N GLY A 159 -8.37 13.45 1.23
CA GLY A 159 -7.88 12.17 1.73
C GLY A 159 -6.53 12.30 2.42
N VAL A 160 -5.57 12.94 1.77
CA VAL A 160 -4.22 13.17 2.35
C VAL A 160 -4.30 14.09 3.56
N PHE A 161 -5.10 15.13 3.50
CA PHE A 161 -5.32 16.06 4.62
C PHE A 161 -5.86 15.35 5.88
N LEU A 162 -6.83 14.46 5.70
CA LEU A 162 -7.45 13.73 6.81
C LEU A 162 -6.57 12.61 7.36
N THR A 163 -5.82 11.94 6.50
CA THR A 163 -5.04 10.73 6.87
C THR A 163 -3.56 11.01 7.09
N GLY A 164 -3.05 12.13 6.57
CA GLY A 164 -1.62 12.44 6.57
C GLY A 164 -0.77 11.49 5.70
N SER A 165 -1.40 10.70 4.83
CA SER A 165 -0.72 9.63 4.07
C SER A 165 -1.35 9.46 2.68
N ASP A 166 -0.52 9.51 1.64
CA ASP A 166 -0.94 9.21 0.27
C ASP A 166 -1.45 7.77 0.12
N THR A 167 -0.79 6.81 0.77
CA THR A 167 -1.20 5.39 0.72
C THR A 167 -2.59 5.20 1.31
N SER A 168 -2.87 5.80 2.47
CA SER A 168 -4.17 5.70 3.12
C SER A 168 -5.25 6.44 2.32
N SER A 169 -4.93 7.61 1.76
CA SER A 169 -5.84 8.36 0.87
C SER A 169 -6.20 7.54 -0.37
N ASN A 170 -5.22 6.92 -1.01
CA ASN A 170 -5.46 6.05 -2.16
C ASN A 170 -6.32 4.83 -1.79
N ALA A 171 -6.08 4.21 -0.65
CA ALA A 171 -6.89 3.09 -0.19
C ALA A 171 -8.37 3.48 0.02
N LEU A 172 -8.63 4.69 0.51
CA LEU A 172 -9.98 5.20 0.73
C LEU A 172 -10.69 5.61 -0.57
N PHE A 173 -10.02 6.39 -1.42
CA PHE A 173 -10.69 7.14 -2.48
C PHE A 173 -10.43 6.66 -3.90
N SER A 174 -9.38 5.84 -4.16
CA SER A 174 -9.10 5.39 -5.53
C SER A 174 -10.25 4.59 -6.14
N SER A 175 -10.84 3.67 -5.38
CA SER A 175 -11.97 2.87 -5.86
C SER A 175 -13.19 3.74 -6.18
N LEU A 176 -13.46 4.74 -5.32
CA LEU A 176 -14.54 5.71 -5.52
C LEU A 176 -14.29 6.54 -6.79
N GLN A 177 -13.11 7.11 -6.94
CA GLN A 177 -12.75 7.92 -8.10
C GLN A 177 -12.81 7.11 -9.41
N ALA A 178 -12.25 5.88 -9.40
CA ALA A 178 -12.31 5.01 -10.56
C ALA A 178 -13.75 4.64 -10.92
N THR A 179 -14.58 4.27 -9.94
CA THR A 179 -15.99 3.93 -10.19
C THR A 179 -16.76 5.14 -10.72
N THR A 180 -16.55 6.34 -10.17
CA THR A 180 -17.18 7.57 -10.67
C THR A 180 -16.76 7.85 -12.11
N ALA A 181 -15.46 7.75 -12.42
CA ALA A 181 -14.94 7.99 -13.76
C ALA A 181 -15.50 7.01 -14.82
N HIS A 182 -15.88 5.80 -14.41
CA HIS A 182 -16.51 4.83 -15.30
C HIS A 182 -18.02 5.08 -15.52
N GLN A 183 -18.64 5.93 -14.70
CA GLN A 183 -20.07 6.24 -14.77
C GLN A 183 -20.38 7.54 -15.52
N ILE A 184 -19.38 8.34 -15.82
CA ILE A 184 -19.47 9.59 -16.61
C ILE A 184 -18.88 9.43 -17.99
#